data_e9f5bc10c39e691ce19442fb7e74133d
#
_entry.id   e9f5bc10c39e691ce19442fb7e74133d
#
_cell.length_a   1.000
_cell.length_b   1.000
_cell.length_c   1.000
_cell.angle_alpha   90.00
_cell.angle_beta   90.00
_cell.angle_gamma   90.00
#
_symmetry.space_group_name_H-M   'P 1'
#
loop_
_entity.id
_entity.type
_entity.pdbx_description
1 polymer ?
#
loop_
_entity_poly.entity_id
_entity_poly.type
_entity_poly.pdbx_seq_one_letter_code
_entity_poly.pdbx_strand_id
1 'polypeptide(L)'
;LPPVLLDFMNKYGLIKNETYCFEDFSAENVMQRHMIKLYEQEFNLEEIAEESKTKKVLVICNTVKKAQETYRLLEEYTDNVYSLHARYIKKHRKMLEKNIMQFSENRESIGIWVTTQIVEASLDIDFDILYTEMCTADSLLQRMGRCNRKGRYIPSKPNIKIYKTENAKRQVKNRINNTGIYYRDLFERSWECMGDYENQLFTEEQKINYINEVYDTEKIVNTEYYKEIEAYLEYFQKLSVNELSKMDGKKKFRMIESVSVMPDKIYNENEDLIEKYQSEIYDRHLGREAKEILKTKLDELTLSVTIYNKYSKEGIEGVIEKTDIHRTDFVYDFDEETGKGIGLSKTEREGNIL
;
A
#
# COMPACT_ATOMS: atom_id res chain seq x y z
N LEU A 1 -18.85 -6.75 6.67
CA LEU A 1 -18.91 -5.34 6.22
C LEU A 1 -19.05 -4.44 7.44
N PRO A 2 -18.35 -3.29 7.49
CA PRO A 2 -18.53 -2.31 8.56
C PRO A 2 -19.97 -1.81 8.65
N PRO A 3 -20.53 -1.53 9.85
CA PRO A 3 -21.92 -1.08 10.03
C PRO A 3 -22.27 0.13 9.18
N VAL A 4 -21.43 1.15 9.16
CA VAL A 4 -21.63 2.36 8.37
C VAL A 4 -21.79 2.08 6.87
N LEU A 5 -21.09 1.08 6.34
CA LEU A 5 -21.20 0.73 4.92
C LEU A 5 -22.55 0.08 4.61
N LEU A 6 -23.04 -0.80 5.51
CA LEU A 6 -24.38 -1.39 5.39
C LEU A 6 -25.47 -0.32 5.46
N ASP A 7 -25.35 0.63 6.36
CA ASP A 7 -26.29 1.75 6.49
C ASP A 7 -26.31 2.62 5.24
N PHE A 8 -25.14 2.94 4.67
CA PHE A 8 -25.07 3.65 3.40
C PHE A 8 -25.68 2.84 2.24
N MET A 9 -25.38 1.56 2.14
CA MET A 9 -25.95 0.70 1.09
C MET A 9 -27.48 0.64 1.18
N ASN A 10 -28.04 0.57 2.38
CA ASN A 10 -29.49 0.63 2.62
C ASN A 10 -30.07 2.02 2.31
N LYS A 11 -29.48 3.07 2.85
CA LYS A 11 -29.94 4.48 2.68
C LYS A 11 -30.00 4.88 1.21
N TYR A 12 -29.03 4.44 0.41
CA TYR A 12 -28.92 4.80 -1.01
C TYR A 12 -29.49 3.75 -1.96
N GLY A 13 -30.19 2.74 -1.45
CA GLY A 13 -30.88 1.73 -2.23
C GLY A 13 -29.95 0.84 -3.08
N LEU A 14 -28.67 0.72 -2.67
CA LEU A 14 -27.67 -0.13 -3.32
C LEU A 14 -27.91 -1.61 -2.99
N ILE A 15 -28.58 -1.90 -1.86
CA ILE A 15 -29.07 -3.23 -1.50
C ILE A 15 -30.59 -3.19 -1.49
N LYS A 16 -31.22 -4.07 -2.24
CA LYS A 16 -32.66 -4.31 -2.15
C LYS A 16 -32.86 -5.58 -1.34
N ASN A 17 -33.60 -5.49 -0.23
CA ASN A 17 -33.83 -6.61 0.72
C ASN A 17 -34.31 -7.91 0.07
N GLU A 18 -34.86 -7.86 -1.15
CA GLU A 18 -35.37 -9.02 -1.88
C GLU A 18 -34.32 -9.72 -2.77
N THR A 19 -33.10 -9.14 -2.91
CA THR A 19 -32.11 -9.61 -3.89
C THR A 19 -30.80 -10.10 -3.29
N TYR A 20 -30.56 -9.92 -1.99
CA TYR A 20 -29.29 -10.27 -1.38
C TYR A 20 -29.51 -11.21 -0.18
N CYS A 21 -28.78 -12.32 -0.17
CA CYS A 21 -28.63 -13.20 0.97
C CYS A 21 -27.35 -12.81 1.70
N PHE A 22 -27.46 -12.43 2.97
CA PHE A 22 -26.30 -12.24 3.85
C PHE A 22 -26.03 -13.58 4.56
N GLU A 23 -24.90 -14.19 4.26
CA GLU A 23 -24.37 -15.32 5.01
C GLU A 23 -23.25 -14.81 5.92
N ASP A 24 -23.37 -15.08 7.21
CA ASP A 24 -22.37 -14.76 8.22
C ASP A 24 -21.55 -16.01 8.55
N PHE A 25 -20.31 -16.04 8.07
CA PHE A 25 -19.35 -17.13 8.33
C PHE A 25 -18.49 -16.88 9.57
N SER A 26 -18.78 -15.87 10.38
CA SER A 26 -17.96 -15.48 11.54
C SER A 26 -17.88 -16.58 12.61
N ALA A 27 -18.93 -17.39 12.77
CA ALA A 27 -18.99 -18.47 13.74
C ALA A 27 -18.17 -19.72 13.36
N GLU A 28 -17.78 -19.85 12.09
CA GLU A 28 -17.09 -21.05 11.58
C GLU A 28 -15.57 -21.00 11.77
N ASN A 29 -15.00 -19.83 12.06
CA ASN A 29 -13.56 -19.63 12.06
C ASN A 29 -13.01 -19.29 13.45
N VAL A 30 -12.61 -20.32 14.20
CA VAL A 30 -12.09 -20.19 15.58
C VAL A 30 -10.55 -20.02 15.60
N MET A 31 -9.92 -19.51 14.53
CA MET A 31 -8.46 -19.39 14.49
C MET A 31 -7.93 -18.36 15.49
N GLN A 32 -7.09 -18.82 16.41
CA GLN A 32 -6.36 -18.00 17.38
C GLN A 32 -4.93 -17.75 16.86
N ARG A 33 -4.77 -16.84 15.93
CA ARG A 33 -3.52 -16.66 15.18
C ARG A 33 -2.77 -15.37 15.47
N HIS A 34 -3.36 -14.43 16.20
CA HIS A 34 -2.76 -13.13 16.48
C HIS A 34 -2.77 -12.84 17.96
N MET A 35 -1.65 -12.30 18.45
CA MET A 35 -1.51 -11.67 19.75
C MET A 35 -0.90 -10.30 19.55
N ILE A 36 -1.51 -9.25 20.10
CA ILE A 36 -1.21 -7.85 19.78
C ILE A 36 -0.37 -7.20 20.86
N LYS A 37 0.56 -6.35 20.45
CA LYS A 37 1.27 -5.40 21.30
C LYS A 37 1.27 -4.02 20.67
N LEU A 38 1.01 -3.00 21.46
CA LEU A 38 0.98 -1.59 21.05
C LEU A 38 2.21 -0.85 21.54
N TYR A 39 2.72 0.05 20.70
CA TYR A 39 3.88 0.89 20.99
C TYR A 39 3.64 2.33 20.53
N GLU A 40 3.85 3.32 21.40
CA GLU A 40 3.87 4.75 21.04
C GLU A 40 5.31 5.25 20.87
N GLN A 41 6.03 4.67 19.93
CA GLN A 41 7.44 4.98 19.65
C GLN A 41 7.80 4.57 18.23
N GLU A 42 9.05 4.84 17.82
CA GLU A 42 9.62 4.32 16.57
C GLU A 42 9.88 2.81 16.64
N PHE A 43 10.05 2.18 15.47
CA PHE A 43 10.40 0.76 15.39
C PHE A 43 11.67 0.45 16.17
N ASN A 44 11.66 -0.63 16.93
CA ASN A 44 12.86 -1.20 17.53
C ASN A 44 13.60 -2.07 16.51
N LEU A 45 14.58 -1.48 15.81
CA LEU A 45 15.30 -2.14 14.73
C LEU A 45 16.14 -3.33 15.20
N GLU A 46 16.72 -3.24 16.41
CA GLU A 46 17.49 -4.34 17.01
C GLU A 46 16.58 -5.56 17.26
N GLU A 47 15.38 -5.33 17.80
CA GLU A 47 14.40 -6.40 18.04
C GLU A 47 13.94 -7.04 16.71
N ILE A 48 13.69 -6.23 15.67
CA ILE A 48 13.31 -6.70 14.33
C ILE A 48 14.42 -7.60 13.75
N ALA A 49 15.67 -7.13 13.83
CA ALA A 49 16.82 -7.87 13.33
C ALA A 49 17.06 -9.17 14.12
N GLU A 50 16.92 -9.14 15.44
CA GLU A 50 17.09 -10.35 16.28
C GLU A 50 16.01 -11.41 15.96
N GLU A 51 14.74 -11.01 15.85
CA GLU A 51 13.66 -11.93 15.49
C GLU A 51 13.82 -12.51 14.09
N SER A 52 14.38 -11.74 13.15
CA SER A 52 14.60 -12.17 11.77
C SER A 52 15.64 -13.29 11.60
N LYS A 53 16.47 -13.54 12.61
CA LYS A 53 17.45 -14.64 12.61
C LYS A 53 16.80 -16.04 12.62
N THR A 54 15.55 -16.12 13.04
CA THR A 54 14.83 -17.39 13.18
C THR A 54 13.43 -17.38 12.58
N LYS A 55 12.96 -16.24 12.08
CA LYS A 55 11.58 -16.02 11.64
C LYS A 55 11.51 -15.18 10.38
N LYS A 56 10.38 -15.30 9.70
CA LYS A 56 9.98 -14.37 8.62
C LYS A 56 9.32 -13.16 9.24
N VAL A 57 9.96 -12.00 9.10
CA VAL A 57 9.50 -10.74 9.66
C VAL A 57 8.99 -9.82 8.55
N LEU A 58 7.75 -9.36 8.68
CA LEU A 58 7.16 -8.34 7.80
C LEU A 58 7.10 -7.00 8.52
N VAL A 59 7.66 -5.97 7.90
CA VAL A 59 7.57 -4.58 8.38
C VAL A 59 6.73 -3.78 7.39
N ILE A 60 5.65 -3.15 7.85
CA ILE A 60 4.78 -2.34 7.00
C ILE A 60 4.79 -0.88 7.44
N CYS A 61 5.29 -0.02 6.56
CA CYS A 61 5.33 1.43 6.73
C CYS A 61 4.19 2.11 5.97
N ASN A 62 3.72 3.25 6.47
CA ASN A 62 2.65 4.01 5.83
C ASN A 62 3.11 4.82 4.61
N THR A 63 4.42 5.08 4.48
CA THR A 63 4.99 5.81 3.35
C THR A 63 6.19 5.09 2.75
N VAL A 64 6.41 5.32 1.46
CA VAL A 64 7.60 4.79 0.77
C VAL A 64 8.88 5.33 1.40
N LYS A 65 8.93 6.63 1.74
CA LYS A 65 10.09 7.24 2.40
C LYS A 65 10.44 6.51 3.70
N LYS A 66 9.45 6.27 4.58
CA LYS A 66 9.68 5.53 5.83
C LYS A 66 10.13 4.09 5.57
N ALA A 67 9.59 3.43 4.55
CA ALA A 67 10.02 2.09 4.17
C ALA A 67 11.48 2.06 3.69
N GLN A 68 11.87 3.02 2.84
CA GLN A 68 13.25 3.17 2.37
C GLN A 68 14.23 3.46 3.51
N GLU A 69 13.87 4.37 4.43
CA GLU A 69 14.67 4.67 5.63
C GLU A 69 14.82 3.44 6.54
N THR A 70 13.71 2.76 6.82
CA THR A 70 13.69 1.56 7.68
C THR A 70 14.52 0.44 7.05
N TYR A 71 14.41 0.23 5.74
CA TYR A 71 15.20 -0.76 5.01
C TYR A 71 16.70 -0.46 5.14
N ARG A 72 17.16 0.77 4.86
CA ARG A 72 18.57 1.17 4.97
C ARG A 72 19.13 0.97 6.38
N LEU A 73 18.35 1.34 7.39
CA LEU A 73 18.78 1.15 8.78
C LEU A 73 18.87 -0.33 9.17
N LEU A 74 18.00 -1.18 8.64
CA LEU A 74 18.04 -2.63 8.89
C LEU A 74 19.18 -3.32 8.16
N GLU A 75 19.66 -2.78 7.02
CA GLU A 75 20.87 -3.28 6.34
C GLU A 75 22.13 -3.19 7.22
N GLU A 76 22.16 -2.29 8.22
CA GLU A 76 23.26 -2.21 9.19
C GLU A 76 23.29 -3.40 10.17
N TYR A 77 22.16 -4.10 10.33
CA TYR A 77 22.00 -5.22 11.26
C TYR A 77 22.02 -6.59 10.59
N THR A 78 21.60 -6.68 9.34
CA THR A 78 21.48 -7.97 8.64
C THR A 78 21.48 -7.81 7.12
N ASP A 79 22.15 -8.75 6.43
CA ASP A 79 22.08 -8.85 4.97
C ASP A 79 20.76 -9.44 4.48
N ASN A 80 19.95 -10.05 5.35
CA ASN A 80 18.72 -10.76 4.98
C ASN A 80 17.50 -9.86 5.05
N VAL A 81 17.63 -8.66 4.45
CA VAL A 81 16.59 -7.65 4.38
C VAL A 81 16.29 -7.30 2.92
N TYR A 82 15.00 -7.15 2.61
CA TYR A 82 14.47 -6.85 1.28
C TYR A 82 13.39 -5.77 1.39
N SER A 83 13.09 -5.09 0.29
CA SER A 83 12.02 -4.10 0.29
C SER A 83 11.07 -4.24 -0.90
N LEU A 84 9.79 -3.86 -0.70
CA LEU A 84 8.77 -3.84 -1.75
C LEU A 84 7.82 -2.66 -1.56
N HIS A 85 7.79 -1.74 -2.51
CA HIS A 85 6.90 -0.58 -2.53
C HIS A 85 6.68 -0.05 -3.96
N ALA A 86 5.88 1.00 -4.10
CA ALA A 86 5.47 1.54 -5.41
C ALA A 86 6.58 2.26 -6.20
N ARG A 87 7.78 2.50 -5.62
CA ARG A 87 8.87 3.26 -6.26
C ARG A 87 9.88 2.38 -7.01
N TYR A 88 9.53 1.16 -7.36
CA TYR A 88 10.26 0.34 -8.33
C TYR A 88 9.61 0.44 -9.70
N ILE A 89 10.42 0.37 -10.79
CA ILE A 89 9.87 0.20 -12.14
C ILE A 89 9.06 -1.10 -12.21
N LYS A 90 8.11 -1.16 -13.12
CA LYS A 90 7.14 -2.28 -13.21
C LYS A 90 7.83 -3.64 -13.31
N LYS A 91 8.93 -3.75 -14.10
CA LYS A 91 9.75 -4.96 -14.22
C LYS A 91 10.27 -5.44 -12.86
N HIS A 92 10.94 -4.56 -12.12
CA HIS A 92 11.54 -4.90 -10.83
C HIS A 92 10.48 -5.17 -9.76
N ARG A 93 9.38 -4.41 -9.77
CA ARG A 93 8.27 -4.66 -8.86
C ARG A 93 7.65 -6.04 -9.05
N LYS A 94 7.40 -6.48 -10.30
CA LYS A 94 6.92 -7.83 -10.59
C LYS A 94 7.88 -8.92 -10.07
N MET A 95 9.18 -8.69 -10.22
CA MET A 95 10.20 -9.59 -9.70
C MET A 95 10.15 -9.67 -8.17
N LEU A 96 10.09 -8.52 -7.49
CA LEU A 96 10.00 -8.44 -6.03
C LEU A 96 8.69 -9.05 -5.49
N GLU A 97 7.56 -8.83 -6.16
CA GLU A 97 6.28 -9.48 -5.83
C GLU A 97 6.39 -11.01 -5.90
N LYS A 98 7.07 -11.54 -6.90
CA LYS A 98 7.34 -12.98 -7.01
C LYS A 98 8.29 -13.46 -5.89
N ASN A 99 9.34 -12.70 -5.60
CA ASN A 99 10.32 -13.05 -4.58
C ASN A 99 9.71 -13.09 -3.18
N ILE A 100 8.90 -12.10 -2.81
CA ILE A 100 8.23 -12.08 -1.49
C ILE A 100 7.24 -13.25 -1.34
N MET A 101 6.53 -13.62 -2.41
CA MET A 101 5.64 -14.78 -2.39
C MET A 101 6.43 -16.08 -2.18
N GLN A 102 7.50 -16.31 -2.96
CA GLN A 102 8.38 -17.47 -2.81
C GLN A 102 9.01 -17.53 -1.41
N PHE A 103 9.50 -16.39 -0.91
CA PHE A 103 10.04 -16.27 0.44
C PHE A 103 9.01 -16.66 1.50
N SER A 104 7.78 -16.19 1.36
CA SER A 104 6.72 -16.49 2.33
C SER A 104 6.26 -17.94 2.32
N GLU A 105 6.27 -18.59 1.16
CA GLU A 105 5.89 -19.99 1.00
C GLU A 105 6.95 -20.96 1.54
N ASN A 106 8.22 -20.62 1.37
CA ASN A 106 9.32 -21.45 1.84
C ASN A 106 9.40 -21.44 3.38
N ARG A 107 9.27 -22.60 4.01
CA ARG A 107 9.28 -22.75 5.47
C ARG A 107 10.63 -22.47 6.13
N GLU A 108 11.71 -22.63 5.36
CA GLU A 108 13.07 -22.41 5.84
C GLU A 108 13.55 -20.97 5.66
N SER A 109 12.79 -20.15 4.96
CA SER A 109 13.12 -18.73 4.79
C SER A 109 13.09 -18.00 6.12
N ILE A 110 14.12 -17.21 6.36
CA ILE A 110 14.26 -16.29 7.50
C ILE A 110 14.72 -14.94 6.97
N GLY A 111 14.41 -13.85 7.67
CA GLY A 111 14.80 -12.50 7.26
C GLY A 111 13.64 -11.51 7.29
N ILE A 112 13.84 -10.34 6.72
CA ILE A 112 12.96 -9.18 6.81
C ILE A 112 12.49 -8.74 5.42
N TRP A 113 11.20 -8.46 5.31
CA TRP A 113 10.64 -7.70 4.19
C TRP A 113 10.06 -6.39 4.71
N VAL A 114 10.60 -5.26 4.23
CA VAL A 114 10.09 -3.92 4.51
C VAL A 114 9.19 -3.48 3.37
N THR A 115 7.94 -3.16 3.66
CA THR A 115 6.91 -2.91 2.65
C THR A 115 6.07 -1.69 2.98
N THR A 116 5.13 -1.37 2.08
CA THR A 116 4.07 -0.40 2.32
C THR A 116 2.70 -1.06 2.14
N GLN A 117 1.64 -0.28 2.03
CA GLN A 117 0.26 -0.77 1.80
C GLN A 117 0.12 -1.68 0.57
N ILE A 118 1.13 -1.80 -0.27
CA ILE A 118 1.11 -2.64 -1.47
C ILE A 118 0.82 -4.11 -1.16
N VAL A 119 1.16 -4.56 0.05
CA VAL A 119 0.93 -5.95 0.50
C VAL A 119 -0.46 -6.18 1.09
N GLU A 120 -1.24 -5.13 1.35
CA GLU A 120 -2.61 -5.25 1.90
C GLU A 120 -3.55 -5.94 0.91
N ALA A 121 -3.38 -5.63 -0.38
CA ALA A 121 -4.18 -6.20 -1.46
C ALA A 121 -3.32 -7.06 -2.39
N SER A 122 -3.90 -8.09 -2.96
CA SER A 122 -3.38 -8.86 -4.12
C SER A 122 -2.19 -9.81 -3.89
N LEU A 123 -1.51 -9.81 -2.74
CA LEU A 123 -0.42 -10.74 -2.47
C LEU A 123 -0.85 -11.80 -1.46
N ASP A 124 -0.67 -13.08 -1.82
CA ASP A 124 -0.87 -14.21 -0.90
C ASP A 124 0.44 -14.54 -0.19
N ILE A 125 0.70 -13.81 0.91
CA ILE A 125 1.91 -13.96 1.73
C ILE A 125 1.57 -14.34 3.16
N ASP A 126 2.49 -15.05 3.82
CA ASP A 126 2.33 -15.56 5.18
C ASP A 126 3.66 -15.47 5.96
N PHE A 127 3.73 -14.51 6.87
CA PHE A 127 4.89 -14.20 7.71
C PHE A 127 4.65 -14.66 9.15
N ASP A 128 5.73 -14.82 9.92
CA ASP A 128 5.63 -15.26 11.31
C ASP A 128 5.36 -14.09 12.26
N ILE A 129 5.92 -12.92 11.98
CA ILE A 129 5.77 -11.70 12.78
C ILE A 129 5.50 -10.50 11.90
N LEU A 130 4.60 -9.64 12.36
CA LEU A 130 4.29 -8.35 11.75
C LEU A 130 4.68 -7.20 12.67
N TYR A 131 5.50 -6.30 12.15
CA TYR A 131 5.71 -4.94 12.65
C TYR A 131 4.98 -3.98 11.72
N THR A 132 4.08 -3.17 12.21
CA THR A 132 3.34 -2.24 11.36
C THR A 132 3.19 -0.88 12.00
N GLU A 133 3.31 0.18 11.20
CA GLU A 133 2.82 1.48 11.62
C GLU A 133 1.31 1.44 11.80
N MET A 134 0.81 2.23 12.75
CA MET A 134 -0.63 2.39 13.00
C MET A 134 -1.33 2.97 11.77
N CYS A 135 -2.52 2.49 11.49
CA CYS A 135 -3.40 2.91 10.40
C CYS A 135 -4.87 2.73 10.81
N THR A 136 -5.82 2.91 9.91
CA THR A 136 -7.23 2.65 10.19
C THR A 136 -7.52 1.16 10.35
N ALA A 137 -8.57 0.83 11.08
CA ALA A 137 -8.90 -0.53 11.49
C ALA A 137 -9.04 -1.52 10.32
N ASP A 138 -9.62 -1.10 9.21
CA ASP A 138 -9.76 -1.89 7.99
C ASP A 138 -8.41 -2.27 7.38
N SER A 139 -7.51 -1.29 7.19
CA SER A 139 -6.14 -1.52 6.72
C SER A 139 -5.36 -2.38 7.72
N LEU A 140 -5.52 -2.14 9.02
CA LEU A 140 -4.82 -2.89 10.05
C LEU A 140 -5.18 -4.38 10.02
N LEU A 141 -6.46 -4.72 9.88
CA LEU A 141 -6.88 -6.12 9.74
C LEU A 141 -6.38 -6.77 8.45
N GLN A 142 -6.29 -6.00 7.33
CA GLN A 142 -5.69 -6.50 6.09
C GLN A 142 -4.20 -6.81 6.26
N ARG A 143 -3.44 -5.96 6.99
CA ARG A 143 -2.03 -6.20 7.34
C ARG A 143 -1.87 -7.42 8.24
N MET A 144 -2.67 -7.53 9.29
CA MET A 144 -2.68 -8.69 10.20
C MET A 144 -2.94 -9.98 9.43
N GLY A 145 -3.80 -9.94 8.39
CA GLY A 145 -4.05 -11.05 7.49
C GLY A 145 -2.84 -11.54 6.71
N ARG A 146 -1.68 -10.90 6.80
CA ARG A 146 -0.38 -11.30 6.21
C ARG A 146 0.56 -11.99 7.20
N CYS A 147 0.14 -12.11 8.47
CA CYS A 147 0.91 -12.74 9.54
C CYS A 147 0.16 -13.96 10.08
N ASN A 148 0.84 -15.10 10.19
CA ASN A 148 0.26 -16.37 10.61
C ASN A 148 -1.11 -16.63 9.95
N ARG A 149 -1.16 -16.31 8.66
CA ARG A 149 -2.39 -16.31 7.85
C ARG A 149 -3.08 -17.66 7.87
N LYS A 150 -2.28 -18.73 7.83
CA LYS A 150 -2.77 -20.12 7.81
C LYS A 150 -3.02 -20.69 9.20
N GLY A 151 -2.85 -19.88 10.27
CA GLY A 151 -3.06 -20.31 11.65
C GLY A 151 -2.18 -21.50 12.06
N ARG A 152 -0.92 -21.50 11.61
CA ARG A 152 -0.01 -22.66 11.82
C ARG A 152 0.38 -22.86 13.26
N TYR A 153 0.26 -21.83 14.09
CA TYR A 153 0.56 -21.86 15.52
C TYR A 153 -0.34 -20.88 16.28
N ILE A 154 -0.54 -21.17 17.57
CA ILE A 154 -1.14 -20.22 18.50
C ILE A 154 0.00 -19.43 19.14
N PRO A 155 0.04 -18.08 18.98
CA PRO A 155 1.13 -17.30 19.52
C PRO A 155 1.11 -17.27 21.05
N SER A 156 2.27 -17.56 21.67
CA SER A 156 2.50 -17.40 23.11
C SER A 156 3.13 -16.05 23.49
N LYS A 157 3.54 -15.28 22.45
CA LYS A 157 4.07 -13.92 22.56
C LYS A 157 3.48 -13.09 21.41
N PRO A 158 3.40 -11.76 21.54
CA PRO A 158 2.89 -10.90 20.48
C PRO A 158 3.59 -11.14 19.15
N ASN A 159 2.84 -11.53 18.14
CA ASN A 159 3.28 -11.67 16.76
C ASN A 159 2.74 -10.54 15.85
N ILE A 160 1.91 -9.66 16.41
CA ILE A 160 1.43 -8.42 15.79
C ILE A 160 1.89 -7.26 16.67
N LYS A 161 2.81 -6.44 16.17
CA LYS A 161 3.38 -5.30 16.87
C LYS A 161 3.02 -4.02 16.10
N ILE A 162 2.21 -3.17 16.73
CA ILE A 162 1.63 -1.97 16.11
C ILE A 162 2.28 -0.75 16.72
N TYR A 163 2.85 0.10 15.86
CA TYR A 163 3.62 1.27 16.25
C TYR A 163 2.93 2.57 15.83
N LYS A 164 2.56 3.41 16.79
CA LYS A 164 2.09 4.78 16.56
C LYS A 164 3.30 5.71 16.45
N THR A 165 4.05 5.55 15.35
CA THR A 165 5.29 6.33 15.07
C THR A 165 4.97 7.79 14.76
N GLU A 166 5.98 8.65 14.75
CA GLU A 166 5.82 10.04 14.29
C GLU A 166 5.43 10.10 12.80
N ASN A 167 5.92 9.15 11.97
CA ASN A 167 5.47 9.06 10.58
C ASN A 167 3.98 8.70 10.49
N ALA A 168 3.51 7.72 11.27
CA ALA A 168 2.10 7.34 11.30
C ALA A 168 1.19 8.52 11.69
N LYS A 169 1.57 9.30 12.71
CA LYS A 169 0.86 10.50 13.16
C LYS A 169 0.80 11.58 12.08
N ARG A 170 1.88 11.76 11.29
CA ARG A 170 1.93 12.71 10.17
C ARG A 170 1.05 12.31 9.00
N GLN A 171 0.74 11.02 8.83
CA GLN A 171 -0.14 10.53 7.76
C GLN A 171 -1.62 10.68 8.06
N VAL A 172 -1.98 11.31 9.15
CA VAL A 172 -3.37 11.66 9.48
C VAL A 172 -3.75 12.94 8.74
N LYS A 173 -4.88 12.93 8.03
CA LYS A 173 -5.40 14.09 7.28
C LYS A 173 -5.46 15.33 8.18
N ASN A 174 -4.88 16.42 7.69
CA ASN A 174 -4.92 17.72 8.35
C ASN A 174 -6.05 18.55 7.74
N ARG A 175 -6.91 19.13 8.58
CA ARG A 175 -8.03 20.00 8.16
C ARG A 175 -7.59 21.18 7.29
N ILE A 176 -6.36 21.67 7.46
CA ILE A 176 -5.87 22.87 6.75
C ILE A 176 -5.40 22.52 5.33
N ASN A 177 -4.68 21.43 5.16
CA ASN A 177 -3.99 21.11 3.90
C ASN A 177 -4.56 19.88 3.19
N ASN A 178 -5.50 19.17 3.78
CA ASN A 178 -6.04 17.88 3.34
C ASN A 178 -4.94 16.87 2.94
N THR A 179 -3.76 17.02 3.56
CA THR A 179 -2.63 16.11 3.38
C THR A 179 -2.73 14.96 4.37
N GLY A 180 -2.30 13.81 3.97
CA GLY A 180 -2.36 12.59 4.78
C GLY A 180 -3.22 11.51 4.11
N ILE A 181 -3.05 10.30 4.61
CA ILE A 181 -3.71 9.10 4.05
C ILE A 181 -4.99 8.76 4.82
N TYR A 182 -4.96 8.95 6.15
CA TYR A 182 -6.01 8.47 7.06
C TYR A 182 -6.84 9.62 7.63
N TYR A 183 -8.14 9.42 7.75
CA TYR A 183 -9.02 10.33 8.49
C TYR A 183 -8.68 10.29 9.98
N ARG A 184 -8.51 11.47 10.59
CA ARG A 184 -8.07 11.61 11.99
C ARG A 184 -8.98 10.84 12.94
N ASP A 185 -10.27 11.04 12.82
CA ASP A 185 -11.26 10.46 13.71
C ASP A 185 -11.21 8.92 13.69
N LEU A 186 -11.08 8.33 12.48
CA LEU A 186 -10.95 6.88 12.35
C LEU A 186 -9.61 6.35 12.83
N PHE A 187 -8.51 7.09 12.59
CA PHE A 187 -7.19 6.70 13.04
C PHE A 187 -7.11 6.63 14.57
N GLU A 188 -7.58 7.69 15.27
CA GLU A 188 -7.56 7.74 16.74
C GLU A 188 -8.51 6.68 17.33
N ARG A 189 -9.73 6.56 16.81
CA ARG A 189 -10.65 5.50 17.25
C ARG A 189 -10.08 4.10 17.04
N SER A 190 -9.41 3.86 15.90
CA SER A 190 -8.77 2.57 15.63
C SER A 190 -7.68 2.25 16.66
N TRP A 191 -6.92 3.27 17.11
CA TRP A 191 -5.92 3.10 18.15
C TRP A 191 -6.55 2.82 19.52
N GLU A 192 -7.50 3.64 19.93
CA GLU A 192 -8.20 3.53 21.21
C GLU A 192 -8.87 2.17 21.36
N CYS A 193 -9.71 1.77 20.41
CA CYS A 193 -10.40 0.47 20.45
C CYS A 193 -9.44 -0.73 20.38
N MET A 194 -8.25 -0.59 19.75
CA MET A 194 -7.25 -1.66 19.72
C MET A 194 -6.62 -1.89 21.11
N GLY A 195 -6.58 -0.85 21.94
CA GLY A 195 -6.08 -0.95 23.32
C GLY A 195 -6.77 -2.02 24.16
N ASP A 196 -8.07 -2.26 23.94
CA ASP A 196 -8.85 -3.26 24.66
C ASP A 196 -8.39 -4.70 24.37
N TYR A 197 -7.64 -4.91 23.28
CA TYR A 197 -7.16 -6.22 22.84
C TYR A 197 -5.66 -6.41 23.03
N GLU A 198 -4.99 -5.48 23.70
CA GLU A 198 -3.54 -5.55 23.91
C GLU A 198 -3.14 -6.72 24.83
N ASN A 199 -2.02 -7.39 24.50
CA ASN A 199 -1.43 -8.52 25.23
C ASN A 199 -2.34 -9.76 25.37
N GLN A 200 -3.33 -9.90 24.52
CA GLN A 200 -4.21 -11.08 24.49
C GLN A 200 -4.36 -11.64 23.09
N LEU A 201 -4.85 -12.86 22.98
CA LEU A 201 -5.19 -13.44 21.69
C LEU A 201 -6.35 -12.64 21.07
N PHE A 202 -6.19 -12.26 19.82
CA PHE A 202 -7.16 -11.49 19.06
C PHE A 202 -7.91 -12.43 18.10
N THR A 203 -9.07 -12.90 18.55
CA THR A 203 -9.90 -13.87 17.84
C THR A 203 -10.63 -13.26 16.64
N GLU A 204 -11.18 -14.09 15.77
CA GLU A 204 -11.95 -13.59 14.62
C GLU A 204 -13.21 -12.84 15.07
N GLU A 205 -13.89 -13.30 16.15
CA GLU A 205 -15.00 -12.59 16.75
C GLU A 205 -14.60 -11.20 17.27
N GLN A 206 -13.46 -11.11 17.96
CA GLN A 206 -12.94 -9.82 18.44
C GLN A 206 -12.57 -8.87 17.29
N LYS A 207 -12.10 -9.39 16.15
CA LYS A 207 -11.86 -8.57 14.95
C LYS A 207 -13.14 -7.97 14.38
N ILE A 208 -14.23 -8.76 14.39
CA ILE A 208 -15.54 -8.26 13.98
C ILE A 208 -16.02 -7.18 14.96
N ASN A 209 -15.93 -7.44 16.27
CA ASN A 209 -16.31 -6.49 17.30
C ASN A 209 -15.49 -5.19 17.19
N TYR A 210 -14.17 -5.30 16.95
CA TYR A 210 -13.29 -4.17 16.74
C TYR A 210 -13.72 -3.30 15.51
N ILE A 211 -14.01 -3.94 14.36
CA ILE A 211 -14.49 -3.22 13.17
C ILE A 211 -15.86 -2.58 13.44
N ASN A 212 -16.76 -3.30 14.08
CA ASN A 212 -18.10 -2.77 14.41
C ASN A 212 -18.00 -1.57 15.35
N GLU A 213 -17.11 -1.62 16.34
CA GLU A 213 -16.89 -0.53 17.29
C GLU A 213 -16.26 0.69 16.60
N VAL A 214 -15.23 0.53 15.80
CA VAL A 214 -14.56 1.65 15.13
C VAL A 214 -15.48 2.32 14.11
N TYR A 215 -16.26 1.54 13.35
CA TYR A 215 -17.13 2.03 12.27
C TYR A 215 -18.61 2.06 12.66
N ASP A 216 -18.91 2.14 13.96
CA ASP A 216 -20.27 2.35 14.47
C ASP A 216 -20.83 3.67 13.92
N THR A 217 -21.95 3.58 13.19
CA THR A 217 -22.53 4.71 12.46
C THR A 217 -22.89 5.87 13.41
N GLU A 218 -23.44 5.58 14.58
CA GLU A 218 -23.84 6.62 15.55
C GLU A 218 -22.63 7.39 16.08
N LYS A 219 -21.47 6.70 16.21
CA LYS A 219 -20.23 7.28 16.73
C LYS A 219 -19.46 8.07 15.67
N ILE A 220 -19.59 7.74 14.38
CA ILE A 220 -18.83 8.39 13.31
C ILE A 220 -19.65 9.36 12.44
N VAL A 221 -20.96 9.46 12.61
CA VAL A 221 -21.87 10.31 11.80
C VAL A 221 -21.43 11.77 11.70
N ASN A 222 -20.76 12.31 12.71
CA ASN A 222 -20.25 13.69 12.74
C ASN A 222 -18.83 13.84 12.21
N THR A 223 -18.13 12.77 11.83
CA THR A 223 -16.76 12.78 11.37
C THR A 223 -16.63 13.32 9.94
N GLU A 224 -15.42 13.75 9.56
CA GLU A 224 -15.12 14.14 8.18
C GLU A 224 -15.27 12.96 7.22
N TYR A 225 -14.83 11.77 7.65
CA TYR A 225 -14.99 10.52 6.88
C TYR A 225 -16.44 10.29 6.47
N TYR A 226 -17.37 10.30 7.43
CA TYR A 226 -18.79 10.06 7.16
C TYR A 226 -19.36 11.08 6.19
N LYS A 227 -19.12 12.37 6.46
CA LYS A 227 -19.62 13.48 5.63
C LYS A 227 -19.08 13.44 4.20
N GLU A 228 -17.82 13.09 4.02
CA GLU A 228 -17.21 13.01 2.70
C GLU A 228 -17.80 11.84 1.89
N ILE A 229 -17.97 10.67 2.49
CA ILE A 229 -18.62 9.52 1.82
C ILE A 229 -20.08 9.84 1.50
N GLU A 230 -20.81 10.40 2.44
CA GLU A 230 -22.20 10.80 2.22
C GLU A 230 -22.35 11.78 1.05
N ALA A 231 -21.49 12.79 0.98
CA ALA A 231 -21.45 13.74 -0.14
C ALA A 231 -21.16 13.07 -1.49
N TYR A 232 -20.23 12.09 -1.51
CA TYR A 232 -19.97 11.30 -2.73
C TYR A 232 -21.17 10.47 -3.15
N LEU A 233 -21.84 9.79 -2.22
CA LEU A 233 -23.00 8.96 -2.51
C LEU A 233 -24.19 9.80 -2.99
N GLU A 234 -24.43 10.95 -2.38
CA GLU A 234 -25.45 11.90 -2.85
C GLU A 234 -25.15 12.42 -4.26
N TYR A 235 -23.88 12.70 -4.55
CA TYR A 235 -23.46 13.09 -5.88
C TYR A 235 -23.74 11.99 -6.90
N PHE A 236 -23.44 10.73 -6.58
CA PHE A 236 -23.74 9.59 -7.44
C PHE A 236 -25.23 9.42 -7.73
N GLN A 237 -26.10 9.62 -6.76
CA GLN A 237 -27.56 9.54 -6.97
C GLN A 237 -28.07 10.60 -7.93
N LYS A 238 -27.42 11.77 -7.95
CA LYS A 238 -27.81 12.91 -8.83
C LYS A 238 -27.30 12.77 -10.25
N LEU A 239 -26.40 11.81 -10.53
CA LEU A 239 -25.86 11.59 -11.86
C LEU A 239 -26.78 10.73 -12.69
N SER A 240 -27.23 11.24 -13.83
CA SER A 240 -27.87 10.40 -14.86
C SER A 240 -26.79 9.54 -15.53
N VAL A 241 -27.20 8.34 -15.99
CA VAL A 241 -26.31 7.33 -16.62
C VAL A 241 -25.55 7.91 -17.83
N ASN A 242 -26.04 9.01 -18.42
CA ASN A 242 -25.47 9.64 -19.62
C ASN A 242 -24.48 10.78 -19.33
N GLU A 243 -24.30 11.22 -18.08
CA GLU A 243 -23.50 12.41 -17.75
C GLU A 243 -22.06 12.11 -17.32
N LEU A 244 -21.72 10.85 -17.09
CA LEU A 244 -20.36 10.46 -16.74
C LEU A 244 -19.62 9.85 -17.93
N SER A 245 -18.73 10.61 -18.54
CA SER A 245 -17.65 9.98 -19.28
C SER A 245 -16.73 9.22 -18.30
N LYS A 246 -16.12 8.09 -18.74
CA LYS A 246 -15.12 7.36 -17.94
C LYS A 246 -13.98 8.26 -17.42
N MET A 247 -13.70 9.35 -18.12
CA MET A 247 -12.66 10.33 -17.76
C MET A 247 -13.10 11.26 -16.62
N ASP A 248 -14.34 11.70 -16.62
CA ASP A 248 -14.85 12.61 -15.58
C ASP A 248 -15.01 11.89 -14.24
N GLY A 249 -15.44 10.61 -14.26
CA GLY A 249 -15.43 9.73 -13.10
C GLY A 249 -14.02 9.59 -12.52
N LYS A 250 -13.02 9.25 -13.34
CA LYS A 250 -11.62 9.11 -12.88
C LYS A 250 -11.05 10.40 -12.31
N LYS A 251 -11.34 11.58 -12.90
CA LYS A 251 -10.87 12.88 -12.38
C LYS A 251 -11.49 13.27 -11.05
N LYS A 252 -12.79 12.98 -10.84
CA LYS A 252 -13.48 13.31 -9.58
C LYS A 252 -13.17 12.36 -8.43
N PHE A 253 -12.97 11.07 -8.73
CA PHE A 253 -12.71 10.04 -7.70
C PHE A 253 -11.23 9.76 -7.43
N ARG A 254 -10.35 10.10 -8.37
CA ARG A 254 -8.92 10.11 -8.17
C ARG A 254 -8.44 11.55 -8.32
N MET A 255 -8.52 12.34 -7.27
CA MET A 255 -7.89 13.68 -7.22
C MET A 255 -6.36 13.62 -7.28
N ILE A 256 -5.78 12.48 -7.63
CA ILE A 256 -4.35 12.22 -7.67
C ILE A 256 -3.95 12.14 -9.14
N GLU A 257 -3.28 13.16 -9.64
CA GLU A 257 -2.60 13.10 -10.93
C GLU A 257 -1.30 12.29 -10.77
N SER A 258 -1.11 11.30 -11.60
CA SER A 258 0.14 10.55 -11.66
C SER A 258 0.69 10.56 -13.08
N VAL A 259 2.01 10.64 -13.18
CA VAL A 259 2.72 10.54 -14.46
C VAL A 259 3.58 9.29 -14.47
N SER A 260 3.78 8.73 -15.66
CA SER A 260 4.73 7.66 -15.89
C SER A 260 6.13 8.28 -16.01
N VAL A 261 7.08 7.78 -15.22
CA VAL A 261 8.46 8.25 -15.28
C VAL A 261 9.42 7.10 -15.53
N MET A 262 10.53 7.38 -16.20
CA MET A 262 11.66 6.49 -16.39
C MET A 262 12.89 7.15 -15.79
N PRO A 263 13.57 6.52 -14.81
CA PRO A 263 14.83 7.04 -14.27
C PRO A 263 15.92 7.10 -15.33
N ASP A 264 16.77 8.11 -15.30
CA ASP A 264 17.86 8.29 -16.27
C ASP A 264 18.81 7.09 -16.32
N LYS A 265 19.10 6.47 -15.19
CA LYS A 265 19.87 5.21 -15.16
C LYS A 265 19.22 4.14 -16.05
N ILE A 266 17.92 3.91 -15.89
CA ILE A 266 17.18 2.90 -16.67
C ILE A 266 17.08 3.31 -18.15
N TYR A 267 16.91 4.60 -18.43
CA TYR A 267 16.91 5.11 -19.80
C TYR A 267 18.23 4.80 -20.51
N ASN A 268 19.37 5.15 -19.90
CA ASN A 268 20.71 4.95 -20.47
C ASN A 268 21.06 3.46 -20.64
N GLU A 269 20.60 2.60 -19.72
CA GLU A 269 20.79 1.15 -19.82
C GLU A 269 19.93 0.50 -20.92
N ASN A 270 18.92 1.21 -21.47
CA ASN A 270 17.96 0.65 -22.45
C ASN A 270 17.80 1.55 -23.69
N GLU A 271 18.80 2.35 -24.06
CA GLU A 271 18.76 3.26 -25.20
C GLU A 271 18.36 2.55 -26.51
N ASP A 272 18.94 1.38 -26.79
CA ASP A 272 18.62 0.58 -27.99
C ASP A 272 17.12 0.24 -28.11
N LEU A 273 16.46 -0.12 -26.99
CA LEU A 273 15.04 -0.42 -26.97
C LEU A 273 14.20 0.84 -27.21
N ILE A 274 14.63 1.97 -26.66
CA ILE A 274 13.95 3.26 -26.78
C ILE A 274 14.04 3.77 -28.21
N GLU A 275 15.23 3.75 -28.82
CA GLU A 275 15.45 4.12 -30.22
C GLU A 275 14.64 3.21 -31.17
N LYS A 276 14.63 1.91 -30.90
CA LYS A 276 13.81 0.97 -31.65
C LYS A 276 12.32 1.30 -31.56
N TYR A 277 11.82 1.59 -30.34
CA TYR A 277 10.44 2.03 -30.14
C TYR A 277 10.13 3.30 -30.95
N GLN A 278 10.99 4.32 -30.86
CA GLN A 278 10.82 5.60 -31.55
C GLN A 278 10.84 5.47 -33.06
N SER A 279 11.66 4.57 -33.62
CA SER A 279 11.73 4.31 -35.06
C SER A 279 10.55 3.51 -35.60
N GLU A 280 10.10 2.49 -34.86
CA GLU A 280 9.16 1.48 -35.36
C GLU A 280 7.70 1.71 -34.97
N ILE A 281 7.39 2.48 -33.91
CA ILE A 281 6.02 2.58 -33.38
C ILE A 281 5.00 3.12 -34.41
N TYR A 282 5.42 4.01 -35.31
CA TYR A 282 4.58 4.57 -36.36
C TYR A 282 4.80 3.93 -37.75
N ASP A 283 5.69 2.91 -37.83
CA ASP A 283 5.86 2.18 -39.08
C ASP A 283 4.55 1.45 -39.46
N ARG A 284 4.07 1.68 -40.67
CA ARG A 284 2.83 1.09 -41.19
C ARG A 284 3.00 -0.38 -41.54
N HIS A 285 4.23 -0.85 -41.74
CA HIS A 285 4.53 -2.24 -42.06
C HIS A 285 4.69 -3.10 -40.81
N LEU A 286 4.89 -2.50 -39.64
CA LEU A 286 4.96 -3.24 -38.39
C LEU A 286 3.54 -3.65 -37.92
N GLY A 287 3.34 -4.94 -37.72
CA GLY A 287 2.06 -5.49 -37.27
C GLY A 287 1.65 -4.97 -35.88
N ARG A 288 0.35 -4.95 -35.61
CA ARG A 288 -0.22 -4.45 -34.35
C ARG A 288 0.36 -5.17 -33.13
N GLU A 289 0.54 -6.48 -33.20
CA GLU A 289 1.11 -7.29 -32.10
C GLU A 289 2.55 -6.86 -31.75
N ALA A 290 3.39 -6.68 -32.77
CA ALA A 290 4.76 -6.23 -32.56
C ALA A 290 4.83 -4.82 -31.90
N LYS A 291 3.93 -3.91 -32.28
CA LYS A 291 3.80 -2.59 -31.63
C LYS A 291 3.37 -2.69 -30.16
N GLU A 292 2.43 -3.58 -29.84
CA GLU A 292 2.00 -3.79 -28.45
C GLU A 292 3.12 -4.43 -27.60
N ILE A 293 3.93 -5.32 -28.17
CA ILE A 293 5.11 -5.87 -27.48
C ILE A 293 6.13 -4.76 -27.17
N LEU A 294 6.42 -3.86 -28.13
CA LEU A 294 7.34 -2.74 -27.90
C LEU A 294 6.81 -1.79 -26.81
N LYS A 295 5.52 -1.46 -26.84
CA LYS A 295 4.89 -0.64 -25.81
C LYS A 295 4.97 -1.29 -24.43
N THR A 296 4.68 -2.59 -24.34
CA THR A 296 4.74 -3.33 -23.07
C THR A 296 6.15 -3.35 -22.51
N LYS A 297 7.16 -3.63 -23.34
CA LYS A 297 8.56 -3.62 -22.91
C LYS A 297 8.99 -2.24 -22.40
N LEU A 298 8.60 -1.16 -23.10
CA LEU A 298 8.91 0.19 -22.67
C LEU A 298 8.17 0.55 -21.36
N ASP A 299 6.90 0.18 -21.25
CA ASP A 299 6.09 0.40 -20.05
C ASP A 299 6.63 -0.33 -18.82
N GLU A 300 7.24 -1.51 -18.98
CA GLU A 300 7.89 -2.26 -17.90
C GLU A 300 9.09 -1.54 -17.30
N LEU A 301 9.72 -0.63 -18.04
CA LEU A 301 10.84 0.21 -17.58
C LEU A 301 10.39 1.47 -16.83
N THR A 302 9.10 1.65 -16.62
CA THR A 302 8.52 2.83 -15.98
C THR A 302 7.97 2.56 -14.60
N LEU A 303 7.79 3.62 -13.84
CA LEU A 303 7.00 3.64 -12.61
C LEU A 303 6.07 4.86 -12.60
N SER A 304 5.02 4.79 -11.77
CA SER A 304 4.08 5.90 -11.59
C SER A 304 4.51 6.78 -10.43
N VAL A 305 4.58 8.09 -10.66
CA VAL A 305 4.84 9.10 -9.64
C VAL A 305 3.63 10.01 -9.51
N THR A 306 3.14 10.19 -8.28
CA THR A 306 2.04 11.09 -7.99
C THR A 306 2.50 12.53 -7.97
N ILE A 307 1.76 13.42 -8.61
CA ILE A 307 1.99 14.86 -8.62
C ILE A 307 0.95 15.53 -7.73
N TYR A 308 1.37 16.03 -6.58
CA TYR A 308 0.49 16.73 -5.63
C TYR A 308 0.33 18.23 -5.92
N ASN A 309 1.35 18.87 -6.53
CA ASN A 309 1.35 20.29 -6.87
C ASN A 309 2.40 20.62 -7.92
N LYS A 310 2.50 21.90 -8.32
CA LYS A 310 3.45 22.39 -9.32
C LYS A 310 4.93 22.10 -8.95
N TYR A 311 5.26 22.11 -7.66
CA TYR A 311 6.62 21.87 -7.17
C TYR A 311 7.00 20.39 -7.15
N SER A 312 6.03 19.47 -7.13
CA SER A 312 6.29 18.02 -7.21
C SER A 312 6.74 17.57 -8.60
N LYS A 313 6.79 18.47 -9.59
CA LYS A 313 7.35 18.25 -10.94
C LYS A 313 8.85 18.51 -11.04
N GLU A 314 9.49 19.08 -10.01
CA GLU A 314 10.93 19.23 -9.96
C GLU A 314 11.62 17.87 -10.04
N GLY A 315 12.62 17.75 -10.93
CA GLY A 315 13.28 16.48 -11.24
C GLY A 315 12.51 15.56 -12.22
N ILE A 316 11.35 15.99 -12.71
CA ILE A 316 10.68 15.33 -13.85
C ILE A 316 10.98 16.16 -15.10
N GLU A 317 11.79 15.58 -15.96
CA GLU A 317 12.25 16.19 -17.20
C GLU A 317 11.27 16.02 -18.37
N GLY A 318 11.71 16.38 -19.57
CA GLY A 318 10.92 16.29 -20.79
C GLY A 318 10.42 14.87 -21.09
N VAL A 319 9.35 14.81 -21.89
CA VAL A 319 8.74 13.55 -22.32
C VAL A 319 9.64 12.86 -23.35
N ILE A 320 9.83 11.55 -23.22
CA ILE A 320 10.50 10.71 -24.20
C ILE A 320 9.70 10.79 -25.52
N GLU A 321 10.39 11.09 -26.62
CA GLU A 321 9.76 11.31 -27.92
C GLU A 321 8.81 10.15 -28.31
N LYS A 322 7.64 10.49 -28.82
CA LYS A 322 6.55 9.56 -29.19
C LYS A 322 5.92 8.75 -28.06
N THR A 323 6.09 9.20 -26.81
CA THR A 323 5.50 8.58 -25.61
C THR A 323 4.84 9.62 -24.71
N ASP A 324 4.21 9.18 -23.62
CA ASP A 324 3.75 9.97 -22.48
C ASP A 324 4.63 9.73 -21.23
N ILE A 325 5.82 9.18 -21.42
CA ILE A 325 6.77 8.83 -20.37
C ILE A 325 7.73 9.99 -20.15
N HIS A 326 7.82 10.50 -18.94
CA HIS A 326 8.78 11.51 -18.55
C HIS A 326 10.11 10.89 -18.11
N ARG A 327 11.22 11.60 -18.29
CA ARG A 327 12.49 11.24 -17.67
C ARG A 327 12.58 11.84 -16.27
N THR A 328 13.41 11.25 -15.42
CA THR A 328 13.72 11.80 -14.10
C THR A 328 15.17 11.53 -13.74
N ASP A 329 15.82 12.58 -13.19
CA ASP A 329 17.18 12.54 -12.67
C ASP A 329 17.27 11.99 -11.23
N PHE A 330 16.14 11.59 -10.64
CA PHE A 330 16.12 10.98 -9.33
C PHE A 330 16.92 9.67 -9.33
N VAL A 331 17.63 9.44 -8.22
CA VAL A 331 18.45 8.25 -8.06
C VAL A 331 17.58 7.00 -8.07
N TYR A 332 17.93 6.06 -8.94
CA TYR A 332 17.33 4.75 -8.98
C TYR A 332 18.35 3.69 -8.54
N ASP A 333 18.07 3.07 -7.40
CA ASP A 333 18.95 2.08 -6.77
C ASP A 333 18.23 0.73 -6.70
N PHE A 334 18.72 -0.21 -7.50
CA PHE A 334 18.26 -1.59 -7.51
C PHE A 334 19.29 -2.49 -8.18
N ASP A 335 19.50 -3.66 -7.59
CA ASP A 335 20.32 -4.74 -8.11
C ASP A 335 19.44 -5.95 -8.44
N GLU A 336 19.38 -6.30 -9.72
CA GLU A 336 18.56 -7.42 -10.21
C GLU A 336 19.07 -8.78 -9.75
N GLU A 337 20.38 -8.95 -9.50
CA GLU A 337 20.96 -10.23 -9.09
C GLU A 337 20.60 -10.57 -7.64
N THR A 338 20.70 -9.59 -6.76
CA THR A 338 20.41 -9.77 -5.32
C THR A 338 18.95 -9.49 -4.96
N GLY A 339 18.21 -8.77 -5.82
CA GLY A 339 16.86 -8.28 -5.53
C GLY A 339 16.83 -7.20 -4.44
N LYS A 340 17.96 -6.50 -4.22
CA LYS A 340 18.11 -5.47 -3.19
C LYS A 340 18.11 -4.07 -3.77
N GLY A 341 17.84 -3.09 -2.91
CA GLY A 341 17.82 -1.67 -3.23
C GLY A 341 16.55 -1.00 -2.76
N ILE A 342 16.45 0.31 -2.97
CA ILE A 342 15.35 1.16 -2.51
C ILE A 342 14.47 1.73 -3.63
N GLY A 343 14.73 1.35 -4.89
CA GLY A 343 14.03 1.89 -6.04
C GLY A 343 14.31 3.39 -6.24
N LEU A 344 13.31 4.13 -6.71
CA LEU A 344 13.43 5.57 -6.95
C LEU A 344 13.42 6.36 -5.64
N SER A 345 14.44 7.18 -5.43
CA SER A 345 14.53 8.12 -4.30
C SER A 345 14.92 9.50 -4.79
N LYS A 346 14.43 10.55 -4.10
CA LYS A 346 14.91 11.90 -4.33
C LYS A 346 16.35 12.02 -3.83
N THR A 347 17.17 12.80 -4.54
CA THR A 347 18.53 13.13 -4.08
C THR A 347 18.46 14.01 -2.84
N GLU A 348 19.52 14.00 -2.00
CA GLU A 348 19.61 14.77 -0.74
C GLU A 348 19.44 16.29 -0.87
N ARG A 349 19.35 16.84 -2.10
CA ARG A 349 19.13 18.27 -2.36
C ARG A 349 17.73 18.78 -2.00
N GLU A 350 16.79 17.88 -1.71
CA GLU A 350 15.41 18.25 -1.38
C GLU A 350 15.04 17.79 0.03
N GLY A 351 15.52 18.51 1.03
CA GLY A 351 14.89 18.56 2.34
C GLY A 351 13.48 19.11 2.19
N ASN A 352 12.49 18.35 2.69
CA ASN A 352 11.10 18.78 2.91
C ASN A 352 10.20 19.02 1.69
N ILE A 353 9.87 17.99 0.92
CA ILE A 353 8.56 17.94 0.26
C ILE A 353 8.16 16.46 0.10
N LEU A 354 7.43 15.95 1.06
CA LEU A 354 6.37 14.92 0.89
C LEU A 354 5.49 14.95 2.11
#